data_d090fb92692898968d67bd2310ea7577
#
_entry.id   d090fb92692898968d67bd2310ea7577
#
_cell.length_a   1.000
_cell.length_b   1.000
_cell.length_c   1.000
_cell.angle_alpha   90.00
_cell.angle_beta   90.00
_cell.angle_gamma   90.00
#
_symmetry.space_group_name_H-M   'P 1'
#
loop_
_entity.id
_entity.type
_entity.pdbx_description
1 polymer ?
#
loop_
_entity_poly.entity_id
_entity_poly.type
_entity_poly.pdbx_seq_one_letter_code
_entity_poly.pdbx_strand_id
1 'polypeptide(L)'
;TINDIRATNPALWNGWKHQLLKDLYVLSRLKINKEPVKASSDIAKDRMKNALVDFNKDNQNYLKDYFSNLNNIYFNKNPSNSLKWQSATIIKNKDKDLIVGCKNRFENLIEIFIKVDNSEGLFYKLTKILEHSGLNIIDANIFTSIDNIFAANTFIAKFSHHDRKFSKFDLKELSKRIEKNYIQF
;
A
#
# COMPACT_ATOMS: atom_id res chain seq x y z
N THR A 1 22.43 -15.42 -6.69
CA THR A 1 21.64 -14.90 -5.56
C THR A 1 20.21 -15.46 -5.53
N ILE A 2 19.40 -15.31 -6.59
CA ILE A 2 18.02 -15.84 -6.63
C ILE A 2 18.02 -17.37 -6.53
N ASN A 3 18.83 -18.02 -7.36
CA ASN A 3 18.93 -19.47 -7.37
C ASN A 3 19.48 -20.03 -6.05
N ASP A 4 20.39 -19.32 -5.42
CA ASP A 4 20.96 -19.66 -4.12
C ASP A 4 19.90 -19.62 -3.00
N ILE A 5 19.12 -18.53 -2.93
CA ILE A 5 18.02 -18.40 -1.96
C ILE A 5 16.98 -19.52 -2.15
N ARG A 6 16.61 -19.83 -3.41
CA ARG A 6 15.64 -20.88 -3.74
C ARG A 6 16.17 -22.28 -3.45
N ALA A 7 17.47 -22.50 -3.65
CA ALA A 7 18.11 -23.77 -3.37
C ALA A 7 18.26 -24.03 -1.87
N THR A 8 18.55 -22.98 -1.09
CA THR A 8 18.73 -23.09 0.36
C THR A 8 17.41 -23.26 1.10
N ASN A 9 16.40 -22.44 0.76
CA ASN A 9 15.06 -22.56 1.33
C ASN A 9 14.02 -21.93 0.39
N PRO A 10 13.27 -22.74 -0.38
CA PRO A 10 12.24 -22.22 -1.30
C PRO A 10 11.19 -21.34 -0.64
N ALA A 11 10.87 -21.57 0.65
CA ALA A 11 9.89 -20.78 1.39
C ALA A 11 10.36 -19.34 1.67
N LEU A 12 11.68 -19.08 1.62
CA LEU A 12 12.22 -17.74 1.75
C LEU A 12 12.04 -16.89 0.49
N TRP A 13 11.76 -17.50 -0.66
CA TRP A 13 11.51 -16.80 -1.91
C TRP A 13 10.02 -16.52 -2.07
N ASN A 14 9.65 -15.26 -2.11
CA ASN A 14 8.27 -14.84 -2.35
C ASN A 14 8.21 -13.70 -3.37
N GLY A 15 7.01 -13.38 -3.87
CA GLY A 15 6.79 -12.37 -4.88
C GLY A 15 7.28 -10.98 -4.47
N TRP A 16 7.26 -10.65 -3.19
CA TRP A 16 7.78 -9.38 -2.68
C TRP A 16 9.30 -9.26 -2.82
N LYS A 17 10.06 -10.29 -2.42
CA LYS A 17 11.53 -10.34 -2.59
C LYS A 17 11.90 -10.34 -4.07
N HIS A 18 11.12 -11.02 -4.91
CA HIS A 18 11.30 -10.97 -6.37
C HIS A 18 11.18 -9.53 -6.88
N GLN A 19 10.16 -8.80 -6.46
CA GLN A 19 9.96 -7.42 -6.89
C GLN A 19 11.06 -6.49 -6.40
N LEU A 20 11.50 -6.62 -5.15
CA LEU A 20 12.62 -5.84 -4.61
C LEU A 20 13.91 -6.04 -5.41
N LEU A 21 14.28 -7.29 -5.72
CA LEU A 21 15.47 -7.59 -6.50
C LEU A 21 15.35 -7.12 -7.95
N LYS A 22 14.16 -7.20 -8.52
CA LYS A 22 13.89 -6.65 -9.86
C LYS A 22 14.07 -5.12 -9.88
N ASP A 23 13.53 -4.42 -8.89
CA ASP A 23 13.65 -2.97 -8.79
C ASP A 23 15.13 -2.57 -8.57
N LEU A 24 15.84 -3.28 -7.69
CA LEU A 24 17.27 -3.09 -7.47
C LEU A 24 18.08 -3.32 -8.76
N TYR A 25 17.79 -4.39 -9.49
CA TYR A 25 18.45 -4.70 -10.77
C TYR A 25 18.25 -3.57 -11.79
N VAL A 26 16.99 -3.09 -11.95
CA VAL A 26 16.67 -2.01 -12.90
C VAL A 26 17.41 -0.73 -12.53
N LEU A 27 17.37 -0.32 -11.25
CA LEU A 27 18.04 0.89 -10.77
C LEU A 27 19.56 0.79 -10.91
N SER A 28 20.14 -0.37 -10.58
CA SER A 28 21.58 -0.61 -10.71
C SER A 28 22.01 -0.57 -12.17
N ARG A 29 21.24 -1.19 -13.08
CA ARG A 29 21.52 -1.16 -14.52
C ARG A 29 21.50 0.26 -15.09
N LEU A 30 20.49 1.05 -14.73
CA LEU A 30 20.40 2.46 -15.15
C LEU A 30 21.62 3.25 -14.68
N LYS A 31 22.04 3.03 -13.42
CA LYS A 31 23.19 3.73 -12.85
C LYS A 31 24.52 3.32 -13.50
N ILE A 32 24.71 2.02 -13.75
CA ILE A 32 25.91 1.48 -14.43
C ILE A 32 26.01 2.02 -15.86
N ASN A 33 24.89 2.03 -16.58
CA ASN A 33 24.85 2.54 -17.97
C ASN A 33 24.89 4.07 -18.05
N LYS A 34 25.00 4.79 -16.93
CA LYS A 34 24.92 6.26 -16.85
C LYS A 34 23.63 6.82 -17.48
N GLU A 35 22.58 6.01 -17.54
CA GLU A 35 21.25 6.46 -17.97
C GLU A 35 20.66 7.40 -16.90
N PRO A 36 19.94 8.47 -17.31
CA PRO A 36 19.37 9.41 -16.35
C PRO A 36 18.34 8.70 -15.47
N VAL A 37 18.65 8.59 -14.16
CA VAL A 37 17.67 8.16 -13.17
C VAL A 37 16.76 9.35 -12.89
N LYS A 38 15.47 9.22 -13.14
CA LYS A 38 14.50 10.28 -12.81
C LYS A 38 14.66 10.72 -11.36
N ALA A 39 14.65 12.01 -11.12
CA ALA A 39 14.65 12.52 -9.75
C ALA A 39 13.45 11.98 -8.97
N SER A 40 13.62 11.76 -7.67
CA SER A 40 12.56 11.25 -6.78
C SER A 40 11.29 12.11 -6.84
N SER A 41 11.45 13.44 -6.98
CA SER A 41 10.34 14.39 -7.18
C SER A 41 9.58 14.17 -8.48
N ASP A 42 10.26 13.82 -9.56
CA ASP A 42 9.63 13.62 -10.87
C ASP A 42 8.88 12.28 -10.92
N ILE A 43 9.44 11.26 -10.28
CA ILE A 43 8.75 9.98 -10.10
C ILE A 43 7.46 10.19 -9.30
N ALA A 44 7.52 10.96 -8.21
CA ALA A 44 6.35 11.27 -7.40
C ALA A 44 5.27 12.01 -8.21
N LYS A 45 5.65 13.04 -8.98
CA LYS A 45 4.74 13.79 -9.86
C LYS A 45 4.09 12.91 -10.93
N ASP A 46 4.87 12.07 -11.61
CA ASP A 46 4.37 11.14 -12.63
C ASP A 46 3.36 10.16 -12.00
N ARG A 47 3.67 9.61 -10.82
CA ARG A 47 2.78 8.68 -10.11
C ARG A 47 1.50 9.35 -9.64
N MET A 48 1.58 10.56 -9.10
CA MET A 48 0.42 11.37 -8.74
C MET A 48 -0.47 11.62 -9.95
N LYS A 49 0.11 12.10 -11.07
CA LYS A 49 -0.62 12.32 -12.31
C LYS A 49 -1.33 11.06 -12.79
N ASN A 50 -0.63 9.93 -12.82
CA ASN A 50 -1.18 8.64 -13.23
C ASN A 50 -2.31 8.15 -12.31
N ALA A 51 -2.26 8.48 -11.02
CA ALA A 51 -3.31 8.11 -10.08
C ALA A 51 -4.62 8.88 -10.29
N LEU A 52 -4.59 10.01 -11.01
CA LEU A 52 -5.73 10.89 -11.25
C LEU A 52 -6.44 10.65 -12.60
N VAL A 53 -5.77 10.01 -13.57
CA VAL A 53 -6.22 9.94 -14.98
C VAL A 53 -7.61 9.37 -15.16
N ASP A 54 -7.99 8.37 -14.35
CA ASP A 54 -9.23 7.60 -14.54
C ASP A 54 -10.46 8.24 -13.85
N PHE A 55 -10.31 9.46 -13.28
CA PHE A 55 -11.36 10.12 -12.51
C PHE A 55 -11.92 11.35 -13.24
N ASN A 56 -13.20 11.67 -12.99
CA ASN A 56 -13.81 12.92 -13.42
C ASN A 56 -13.19 14.12 -12.68
N LYS A 57 -13.49 15.33 -13.17
CA LYS A 57 -12.85 16.57 -12.71
C LYS A 57 -13.04 16.83 -11.21
N ASP A 58 -14.23 16.56 -10.67
CA ASP A 58 -14.52 16.77 -9.26
C ASP A 58 -13.74 15.82 -8.35
N ASN A 59 -13.70 14.54 -8.71
CA ASN A 59 -12.91 13.54 -8.00
C ASN A 59 -11.40 13.80 -8.13
N GLN A 60 -10.94 14.31 -9.28
CA GLN A 60 -9.54 14.74 -9.44
C GLN A 60 -9.21 15.90 -8.50
N ASN A 61 -10.10 16.88 -8.34
CA ASN A 61 -9.88 18.01 -7.44
C ASN A 61 -9.80 17.54 -5.98
N TYR A 62 -10.73 16.69 -5.56
CA TYR A 62 -10.70 16.07 -4.23
C TYR A 62 -9.40 15.31 -3.96
N LEU A 63 -8.97 14.49 -4.92
CA LEU A 63 -7.71 13.73 -4.78
C LEU A 63 -6.47 14.61 -4.81
N LYS A 64 -6.47 15.71 -5.57
CA LYS A 64 -5.36 16.67 -5.56
C LYS A 64 -5.23 17.35 -4.21
N ASP A 65 -6.34 17.73 -3.59
CA ASP A 65 -6.36 18.29 -2.24
C ASP A 65 -5.82 17.28 -1.22
N TYR A 66 -6.34 16.06 -1.25
CA TYR A 66 -5.83 14.96 -0.43
C TYR A 66 -4.32 14.72 -0.63
N PHE A 67 -3.85 14.68 -1.88
CA PHE A 67 -2.45 14.43 -2.22
C PHE A 67 -1.52 15.58 -1.87
N SER A 68 -2.03 16.83 -1.82
CA SER A 68 -1.24 18.00 -1.41
C SER A 68 -0.77 17.91 0.04
N ASN A 69 -1.48 17.15 0.86
CA ASN A 69 -1.15 16.86 2.25
C ASN A 69 -0.21 15.65 2.43
N LEU A 70 0.26 15.03 1.35
CA LEU A 70 1.19 13.90 1.40
C LEU A 70 2.53 14.28 0.79
N ASN A 71 3.61 13.83 1.42
CA ASN A 71 4.96 14.10 0.93
C ASN A 71 5.35 13.19 -0.27
N ASN A 72 6.43 13.54 -0.96
CA ASN A 72 6.92 12.79 -2.11
C ASN A 72 7.28 11.33 -1.78
N ILE A 73 7.63 11.02 -0.52
CA ILE A 73 7.99 9.67 -0.08
C ILE A 73 6.78 8.74 -0.21
N TYR A 74 5.57 9.24 0.09
CA TYR A 74 4.33 8.47 -0.11
C TYR A 74 4.19 7.95 -1.55
N PHE A 75 4.35 8.84 -2.52
CA PHE A 75 4.25 8.48 -3.95
C PHE A 75 5.40 7.57 -4.40
N ASN A 76 6.60 7.76 -3.85
CA ASN A 76 7.76 6.95 -4.19
C ASN A 76 7.71 5.52 -3.60
N LYS A 77 7.04 5.35 -2.46
CA LYS A 77 6.86 4.04 -1.83
C LYS A 77 5.67 3.26 -2.40
N ASN A 78 4.68 3.95 -2.96
CA ASN A 78 3.49 3.32 -3.52
C ASN A 78 3.59 3.24 -5.06
N PRO A 79 3.56 2.05 -5.69
CA PRO A 79 3.54 1.90 -7.14
C PRO A 79 2.28 2.51 -7.75
N SER A 80 2.32 2.91 -9.03
CA SER A 80 1.21 3.58 -9.71
C SER A 80 -0.11 2.78 -9.66
N ASN A 81 -0.06 1.46 -9.77
CA ASN A 81 -1.25 0.61 -9.67
C ASN A 81 -1.85 0.58 -8.25
N SER A 82 -1.00 0.68 -7.22
CA SER A 82 -1.46 0.81 -5.83
C SER A 82 -2.07 2.18 -5.59
N LEU A 83 -1.45 3.26 -6.06
CA LEU A 83 -2.00 4.62 -5.96
C LEU A 83 -3.35 4.76 -6.67
N LYS A 84 -3.50 4.23 -7.90
CA LYS A 84 -4.79 4.21 -8.61
C LYS A 84 -5.88 3.49 -7.79
N TRP A 85 -5.55 2.35 -7.24
CA TRP A 85 -6.50 1.59 -6.43
C TRP A 85 -6.82 2.30 -5.09
N GLN A 86 -5.82 2.89 -4.43
CA GLN A 86 -6.03 3.69 -3.22
C GLN A 86 -6.92 4.89 -3.52
N SER A 87 -6.67 5.61 -4.63
CA SER A 87 -7.52 6.72 -5.10
C SER A 87 -8.97 6.29 -5.31
N ALA A 88 -9.19 5.15 -5.98
CA ALA A 88 -10.54 4.61 -6.17
C ALA A 88 -11.21 4.23 -4.84
N THR A 89 -10.44 3.69 -3.90
CA THR A 89 -10.92 3.34 -2.55
C THR A 89 -11.30 4.58 -1.76
N ILE A 90 -10.51 5.65 -1.84
CA ILE A 90 -10.77 6.94 -1.21
C ILE A 90 -12.05 7.56 -1.78
N ILE A 91 -12.16 7.69 -3.09
CA ILE A 91 -13.33 8.30 -3.75
C ILE A 91 -14.62 7.53 -3.42
N LYS A 92 -14.57 6.21 -3.40
CA LYS A 92 -15.73 5.38 -3.06
C LYS A 92 -16.21 5.57 -1.61
N ASN A 93 -15.33 5.98 -0.72
CA ASN A 93 -15.60 6.08 0.72
C ASN A 93 -15.28 7.48 1.26
N LYS A 94 -15.36 8.53 0.43
CA LYS A 94 -14.95 9.90 0.78
C LYS A 94 -15.66 10.49 2.00
N ASP A 95 -16.86 9.99 2.29
CA ASP A 95 -17.70 10.45 3.40
C ASP A 95 -17.42 9.70 4.72
N LYS A 96 -16.40 8.82 4.75
CA LYS A 96 -16.01 8.06 5.93
C LYS A 96 -14.72 8.58 6.54
N ASP A 97 -14.65 8.65 7.86
CA ASP A 97 -13.44 8.97 8.62
C ASP A 97 -12.42 7.83 8.55
N LEU A 98 -12.89 6.59 8.59
CA LEU A 98 -12.07 5.39 8.42
C LEU A 98 -12.31 4.78 7.05
N ILE A 99 -11.28 4.70 6.24
CA ILE A 99 -11.30 4.06 4.92
C ILE A 99 -10.38 2.85 4.94
N VAL A 100 -10.94 1.66 4.72
CA VAL A 100 -10.18 0.41 4.61
C VAL A 100 -10.40 -0.21 3.23
N GLY A 101 -9.30 -0.52 2.56
CA GLY A 101 -9.31 -1.27 1.31
C GLY A 101 -8.41 -2.49 1.40
N CYS A 102 -8.82 -3.60 0.79
CA CYS A 102 -8.03 -4.82 0.66
C CYS A 102 -8.00 -5.27 -0.79
N LYS A 103 -6.82 -5.65 -1.30
CA LYS A 103 -6.69 -6.29 -2.62
C LYS A 103 -5.62 -7.37 -2.59
N ASN A 104 -5.75 -8.37 -3.48
CA ASN A 104 -4.68 -9.31 -3.73
C ASN A 104 -3.49 -8.60 -4.38
N ARG A 105 -2.28 -8.97 -3.98
CA ARG A 105 -1.04 -8.47 -4.58
C ARG A 105 -0.35 -9.55 -5.40
N PHE A 106 0.39 -10.44 -4.77
CA PHE A 106 1.06 -11.58 -5.41
C PHE A 106 0.75 -12.83 -4.59
N GLU A 107 0.51 -13.95 -5.28
CA GLU A 107 0.25 -15.24 -4.64
C GLU A 107 -0.78 -15.13 -3.49
N ASN A 108 -0.33 -15.32 -2.26
CA ASN A 108 -1.12 -15.25 -1.02
C ASN A 108 -0.95 -13.92 -0.26
N LEU A 109 -0.34 -12.89 -0.87
CA LEU A 109 -0.16 -11.59 -0.24
C LEU A 109 -1.35 -10.68 -0.52
N ILE A 110 -1.72 -9.93 0.52
CA ILE A 110 -2.79 -8.93 0.49
C ILE A 110 -2.15 -7.56 0.72
N GLU A 111 -2.53 -6.60 -0.10
CA GLU A 111 -2.27 -5.19 0.16
C GLU A 111 -3.49 -4.58 0.85
N ILE A 112 -3.26 -3.96 2.00
CA ILE A 112 -4.28 -3.34 2.84
C ILE A 112 -3.95 -1.86 2.92
N PHE A 113 -4.89 -1.03 2.53
CA PHE A 113 -4.81 0.43 2.65
C PHE A 113 -5.76 0.90 3.75
N ILE A 114 -5.25 1.72 4.67
CA ILE A 114 -6.03 2.31 5.76
C ILE A 114 -5.75 3.81 5.83
N LYS A 115 -6.78 4.63 5.55
CA LYS A 115 -6.77 6.07 5.80
C LYS A 115 -7.67 6.32 7.01
N VAL A 116 -7.15 7.05 7.99
CA VAL A 116 -7.84 7.32 9.25
C VAL A 116 -7.25 8.58 9.89
N ASP A 117 -7.98 9.22 10.79
CA ASP A 117 -7.48 10.35 11.57
C ASP A 117 -6.24 9.94 12.36
N ASN A 118 -5.26 10.84 12.38
CA ASN A 118 -4.02 10.61 13.10
C ASN A 118 -4.24 10.71 14.61
N SER A 119 -3.65 9.78 15.36
CA SER A 119 -3.71 9.77 16.81
C SER A 119 -2.46 9.12 17.41
N GLU A 120 -2.17 9.43 18.65
CA GLU A 120 -1.10 8.76 19.39
C GLU A 120 -1.35 7.25 19.48
N GLY A 121 -0.30 6.45 19.29
CA GLY A 121 -0.41 4.99 19.31
C GLY A 121 -1.14 4.36 18.11
N LEU A 122 -1.52 5.14 17.08
CA LEU A 122 -2.27 4.64 15.92
C LEU A 122 -1.62 3.41 15.27
N PHE A 123 -0.30 3.43 15.09
CA PHE A 123 0.40 2.29 14.48
C PHE A 123 0.23 1.01 15.30
N TYR A 124 0.40 1.10 16.63
CA TYR A 124 0.17 -0.03 17.54
C TYR A 124 -1.27 -0.54 17.43
N LYS A 125 -2.26 0.37 17.47
CA LYS A 125 -3.67 0.04 17.30
C LYS A 125 -3.91 -0.72 15.99
N LEU A 126 -3.43 -0.19 14.86
CA LEU A 126 -3.61 -0.80 13.54
C LEU A 126 -2.95 -2.18 13.46
N THR A 127 -1.73 -2.35 13.96
CA THR A 127 -1.04 -3.65 13.94
C THR A 127 -1.78 -4.71 14.77
N LYS A 128 -2.31 -4.33 15.94
CA LYS A 128 -3.14 -5.23 16.77
C LYS A 128 -4.44 -5.61 16.08
N ILE A 129 -5.11 -4.68 15.41
CA ILE A 129 -6.34 -4.97 14.65
C ILE A 129 -6.08 -5.94 13.50
N LEU A 130 -4.97 -5.75 12.76
CA LEU A 130 -4.59 -6.65 11.68
C LEU A 130 -4.25 -8.05 12.20
N GLU A 131 -3.51 -8.15 13.31
CA GLU A 131 -3.22 -9.41 13.99
C GLU A 131 -4.51 -10.13 14.41
N HIS A 132 -5.44 -9.44 15.10
CA HIS A 132 -6.75 -9.99 15.48
C HIS A 132 -7.63 -10.37 14.28
N SER A 133 -7.34 -9.78 13.11
CA SER A 133 -7.98 -10.17 11.85
C SER A 133 -7.35 -11.41 11.20
N GLY A 134 -6.39 -12.06 11.88
CA GLY A 134 -5.70 -13.26 11.40
C GLY A 134 -4.62 -13.00 10.37
N LEU A 135 -4.03 -11.79 10.38
CA LEU A 135 -3.05 -11.35 9.40
C LEU A 135 -1.65 -11.24 10.02
N ASN A 136 -0.66 -11.79 9.32
CA ASN A 136 0.74 -11.57 9.59
C ASN A 136 1.26 -10.46 8.68
N ILE A 137 1.70 -9.35 9.26
CA ILE A 137 2.26 -8.20 8.55
C ILE A 137 3.66 -8.57 8.07
N ILE A 138 3.93 -8.32 6.78
CA ILE A 138 5.22 -8.57 6.12
C ILE A 138 5.96 -7.26 5.88
N ASP A 139 5.20 -6.21 5.52
CA ASP A 139 5.72 -4.88 5.25
C ASP A 139 4.68 -3.83 5.61
N ALA A 140 5.15 -2.65 6.02
CA ALA A 140 4.29 -1.54 6.37
C ALA A 140 4.91 -0.22 5.91
N ASN A 141 4.13 0.57 5.19
CA ASN A 141 4.46 1.94 4.85
C ASN A 141 3.48 2.86 5.58
N ILE A 142 4.01 3.61 6.52
CA ILE A 142 3.24 4.48 7.41
C ILE A 142 3.51 5.93 7.02
N PHE A 143 2.44 6.67 6.74
CA PHE A 143 2.51 8.07 6.35
C PHE A 143 1.49 8.88 7.12
N THR A 144 1.97 9.90 7.80
CA THR A 144 1.13 10.93 8.38
C THR A 144 1.07 12.12 7.42
N SER A 145 -0.09 12.74 7.29
CA SER A 145 -0.26 13.96 6.49
C SER A 145 0.62 15.11 7.00
N ILE A 146 0.96 16.05 6.13
CA ILE A 146 1.83 17.20 6.44
C ILE A 146 1.22 18.06 7.56
N ASP A 147 -0.11 18.20 7.55
CA ASP A 147 -0.89 18.91 8.58
C ASP A 147 -1.13 18.09 9.85
N ASN A 148 -0.66 16.84 9.89
CA ASN A 148 -0.79 15.90 10.99
C ASN A 148 -2.25 15.50 11.34
N ILE A 149 -3.22 15.74 10.45
CA ILE A 149 -4.63 15.44 10.68
C ILE A 149 -4.95 13.97 10.44
N PHE A 150 -4.41 13.36 9.37
CA PHE A 150 -4.71 11.98 9.03
C PHE A 150 -3.45 11.16 8.75
N ALA A 151 -3.60 9.85 8.80
CA ALA A 151 -2.60 8.89 8.37
C ALA A 151 -3.09 8.05 7.19
N ALA A 152 -2.21 7.79 6.22
CA ALA A 152 -2.44 6.95 5.05
C ALA A 152 -1.46 5.79 5.07
N ASN A 153 -1.90 4.64 5.53
CA ASN A 153 -1.06 3.49 5.82
C ASN A 153 -1.28 2.38 4.82
N THR A 154 -0.21 1.75 4.37
CA THR A 154 -0.28 0.59 3.46
C THR A 154 0.46 -0.58 4.09
N PHE A 155 -0.23 -1.68 4.30
CA PHE A 155 0.33 -2.91 4.83
C PHE A 155 0.36 -3.98 3.74
N ILE A 156 1.42 -4.78 3.72
CA ILE A 156 1.47 -6.05 3.00
C ILE A 156 1.40 -7.14 4.04
N ALA A 157 0.42 -7.99 3.93
CA ALA A 157 0.17 -9.05 4.88
C ALA A 157 -0.19 -10.37 4.20
N LYS A 158 -0.09 -11.47 4.95
CA LYS A 158 -0.63 -12.78 4.60
C LYS A 158 -1.51 -13.29 5.72
N PHE A 159 -2.44 -14.19 5.41
CA PHE A 159 -3.16 -14.88 6.47
C PHE A 159 -2.26 -15.87 7.21
N SER A 160 -2.43 -15.94 8.52
CA SER A 160 -1.61 -16.79 9.39
C SER A 160 -1.76 -18.29 9.09
N HIS A 161 -2.91 -18.71 8.54
CA HIS A 161 -3.28 -20.12 8.43
C HIS A 161 -3.71 -20.58 7.02
N HIS A 162 -3.61 -19.73 6.00
CA HIS A 162 -4.07 -20.07 4.65
C HIS A 162 -3.12 -19.58 3.55
N ASP A 163 -2.69 -20.48 2.69
CA ASP A 163 -1.87 -20.21 1.50
C ASP A 163 -2.71 -20.14 0.21
N ARG A 164 -3.95 -19.67 0.28
CA ARG A 164 -4.85 -19.55 -0.89
C ARG A 164 -4.98 -18.11 -1.37
N LYS A 165 -5.29 -17.94 -2.66
CA LYS A 165 -5.77 -16.67 -3.19
C LYS A 165 -7.17 -16.37 -2.66
N PHE A 166 -7.41 -15.12 -2.33
CA PHE A 166 -8.70 -14.65 -1.83
C PHE A 166 -9.56 -14.14 -2.97
N SER A 167 -10.85 -14.46 -2.92
CA SER A 167 -11.85 -13.89 -3.81
C SER A 167 -12.09 -12.41 -3.50
N LYS A 168 -12.74 -11.69 -4.41
CA LYS A 168 -13.17 -10.29 -4.13
C LYS A 168 -14.12 -10.22 -2.94
N PHE A 169 -14.92 -11.26 -2.72
CA PHE A 169 -15.83 -11.35 -1.57
C PHE A 169 -15.07 -11.45 -0.26
N ASP A 170 -14.09 -12.36 -0.17
CA ASP A 170 -13.24 -12.54 1.02
C ASP A 170 -12.53 -11.23 1.40
N LEU A 171 -12.02 -10.49 0.40
CA LEU A 171 -11.32 -9.22 0.62
C LEU A 171 -12.27 -8.11 1.11
N LYS A 172 -13.52 -8.10 0.62
CA LYS A 172 -14.54 -7.16 1.09
C LYS A 172 -14.95 -7.45 2.54
N GLU A 173 -15.11 -8.71 2.89
CA GLU A 173 -15.41 -9.14 4.27
C GLU A 173 -14.22 -8.85 5.20
N LEU A 174 -12.99 -9.03 4.73
CA LEU A 174 -11.79 -8.64 5.49
C LEU A 174 -11.78 -7.13 5.78
N SER A 175 -12.06 -6.29 4.79
CA SER A 175 -12.13 -4.83 4.99
C SER A 175 -13.15 -4.47 6.07
N LYS A 176 -14.36 -5.04 6.01
CA LYS A 176 -15.41 -4.81 7.03
C LYS A 176 -14.99 -5.29 8.40
N ARG A 177 -14.31 -6.43 8.50
CA ARG A 177 -13.80 -6.96 9.76
C ARG A 177 -12.77 -6.03 10.39
N ILE A 178 -11.86 -5.50 9.58
CA ILE A 178 -10.87 -4.50 10.03
C ILE A 178 -11.57 -3.22 10.51
N GLU A 179 -12.55 -2.70 9.74
CA GLU A 179 -13.36 -1.55 10.14
C GLU A 179 -14.06 -1.78 11.48
N LYS A 180 -14.72 -2.95 11.65
CA LYS A 180 -15.41 -3.33 12.90
C LYS A 180 -14.44 -3.41 14.07
N ASN A 181 -13.30 -4.08 13.88
CA ASN A 181 -12.30 -4.22 14.94
C ASN A 181 -11.70 -2.86 15.33
N TYR A 182 -11.56 -1.91 14.39
CA TYR A 182 -11.07 -0.57 14.67
C TYR A 182 -12.02 0.22 15.58
N ILE A 183 -13.32 0.08 15.37
CA ILE A 183 -14.36 0.78 16.17
C ILE A 183 -14.45 0.19 17.59
N GLN A 184 -14.16 -1.10 17.74
CA GLN A 184 -14.27 -1.80 19.03
C GLN A 184 -12.99 -1.73 19.89
N PHE A 185 -11.86 -1.31 19.33
CA PHE A 185 -10.57 -1.18 20.01
C PHE A 185 -10.44 0.20 20.66
#